data_5be613a115d599bf05e78085ce983d5c
#
_entry.id   5be613a115d599bf05e78085ce983d5c
#
_cell.length_a   1.000
_cell.length_b   1.000
_cell.length_c   1.000
_cell.angle_alpha   90.00
_cell.angle_beta   90.00
_cell.angle_gamma   90.00
#
_symmetry.space_group_name_H-M   'P 1'
#
loop_
_entity.id
_entity.type
_entity.pdbx_description
1 polymer ?
#
loop_
_entity_poly.entity_id
_entity_poly.type
_entity_poly.pdbx_seq_one_letter_code
_entity_poly.pdbx_strand_id
1 'polypeptide(L)'
;MEYLILGQHHVEYGESGEFKRQYSGTPTEDEEMLRRYVDQVVAAIHTGAFTYVAHPEVFHFVGDERAYETEMRRICQAAAEADVPLEINFLGIREGRHYPIRRFWQWAAEYGCRVVFGFDAHDAESAYDGESLAVAEAWVRELGLRLEPNPSIRPL
;
A
#
# COMPACT_ATOMS: atom_id res chain seq x y z
N MET A 1 5.76 13.57 18.14
CA MET A 1 5.17 12.55 17.24
C MET A 1 5.80 11.22 17.64
N GLU A 2 5.01 10.20 17.84
CA GLU A 2 5.52 8.96 18.42
C GLU A 2 5.78 7.85 17.37
N TYR A 3 5.20 7.98 16.17
CA TYR A 3 5.38 7.04 15.06
C TYR A 3 5.00 7.67 13.71
N LEU A 4 5.43 7.06 12.62
CA LEU A 4 5.10 7.43 11.25
C LEU A 4 4.37 6.30 10.52
N ILE A 5 3.43 6.69 9.66
CA ILE A 5 2.75 5.81 8.71
C ILE A 5 3.13 6.31 7.30
N LEU A 6 3.53 5.40 6.43
CA LEU A 6 3.86 5.74 5.04
C LEU A 6 2.61 5.71 4.17
N GLY A 7 2.17 6.87 3.67
CA GLY A 7 1.12 6.99 2.67
C GLY A 7 1.63 7.75 1.45
N GLN A 8 1.83 7.07 0.33
CA GLN A 8 2.40 7.67 -0.89
C GLN A 8 1.30 8.20 -1.81
N HIS A 9 0.80 9.39 -1.51
CA HIS A 9 -0.32 10.01 -2.25
C HIS A 9 0.06 10.70 -3.56
N HIS A 10 1.34 11.01 -3.78
CA HIS A 10 1.77 11.71 -4.98
C HIS A 10 3.08 11.14 -5.50
N VAL A 11 3.19 11.01 -6.81
CA VAL A 11 4.46 10.71 -7.48
C VAL A 11 5.08 12.01 -7.94
N GLU A 12 6.33 12.20 -7.57
CA GLU A 12 7.13 13.34 -7.99
C GLU A 12 7.88 13.02 -9.28
N TYR A 13 7.84 13.93 -10.25
CA TYR A 13 8.49 13.76 -11.54
C TYR A 13 8.91 15.12 -12.11
N GLY A 14 9.72 15.11 -13.15
CA GLY A 14 10.24 16.30 -13.82
C GLY A 14 11.73 16.22 -14.05
N GLU A 15 12.24 17.01 -15.00
CA GLU A 15 13.67 17.18 -15.22
C GLU A 15 14.27 18.19 -14.23
N SER A 16 15.59 18.25 -14.15
CA SER A 16 16.30 19.08 -13.17
C SER A 16 15.82 20.54 -13.20
N GLY A 17 15.19 20.96 -12.11
CA GLY A 17 14.65 22.31 -11.92
C GLY A 17 13.14 22.46 -12.12
N GLU A 18 12.43 21.45 -12.64
CA GLU A 18 10.98 21.44 -12.75
C GLU A 18 10.41 20.38 -11.80
N PHE A 19 9.67 20.81 -10.78
CA PHE A 19 9.06 19.94 -9.81
C PHE A 19 7.58 19.75 -10.14
N LYS A 20 7.21 18.55 -10.60
CA LYS A 20 5.82 18.17 -10.89
C LYS A 20 5.36 17.08 -9.94
N ARG A 21 4.07 17.09 -9.63
CA ARG A 21 3.42 16.08 -8.79
C ARG A 21 2.16 15.58 -9.47
N GLN A 22 1.97 14.27 -9.45
CA GLN A 22 0.70 13.65 -9.84
C GLN A 22 0.13 12.87 -8.67
N TYR A 23 -1.18 13.02 -8.44
CA TYR A 23 -1.89 12.22 -7.44
C TYR A 23 -1.87 10.74 -7.84
N SER A 24 -1.48 9.87 -6.92
CA SER A 24 -1.29 8.44 -7.16
C SER A 24 -2.58 7.73 -7.61
N GLY A 25 -3.76 8.23 -7.21
CA GLY A 25 -5.05 7.70 -7.67
C GLY A 25 -5.48 8.16 -9.07
N THR A 26 -4.69 8.99 -9.77
CA THR A 26 -4.99 9.37 -11.16
C THR A 26 -4.66 8.20 -12.10
N PRO A 27 -5.60 7.72 -12.94
CA PRO A 27 -5.31 6.64 -13.88
C PRO A 27 -4.19 7.00 -14.83
N THR A 28 -3.23 6.09 -15.04
CA THR A 28 -2.13 6.27 -15.98
C THR A 28 -1.63 4.94 -16.53
N GLU A 29 -1.15 4.96 -17.79
CA GLU A 29 -0.44 3.84 -18.42
C GLU A 29 1.08 4.07 -18.42
N ASP A 30 1.56 5.14 -17.79
CA ASP A 30 2.96 5.50 -17.78
C ASP A 30 3.77 4.60 -16.83
N GLU A 31 4.54 3.67 -17.42
CA GLU A 31 5.39 2.73 -16.68
C GLU A 31 6.51 3.42 -15.91
N GLU A 32 7.01 4.56 -16.38
CA GLU A 32 8.03 5.32 -15.65
C GLU A 32 7.45 5.93 -14.37
N MET A 33 6.20 6.40 -14.41
CA MET A 33 5.49 6.88 -13.24
C MET A 33 5.23 5.75 -12.25
N LEU A 34 4.85 4.54 -12.72
CA LEU A 34 4.71 3.35 -11.89
C LEU A 34 6.04 3.03 -11.19
N ARG A 35 7.14 2.98 -11.94
CA ARG A 35 8.47 2.70 -11.40
C ARG A 35 8.87 3.73 -10.34
N ARG A 36 8.65 5.03 -10.60
CA ARG A 36 8.93 6.11 -9.65
C ARG A 36 8.12 5.97 -8.36
N TYR A 37 6.84 5.64 -8.47
CA TYR A 37 6.00 5.36 -7.30
C TYR A 37 6.61 4.24 -6.44
N VAL A 38 6.93 3.12 -7.07
CA VAL A 38 7.51 1.96 -6.38
C VAL A 38 8.88 2.29 -5.78
N ASP A 39 9.75 2.99 -6.51
CA ASP A 39 11.07 3.40 -6.01
C ASP A 39 10.95 4.27 -4.76
N GLN A 40 10.00 5.22 -4.74
CA GLN A 40 9.74 6.09 -3.59
C GLN A 40 9.25 5.28 -2.37
N VAL A 41 8.30 4.35 -2.58
CA VAL A 41 7.78 3.50 -1.51
C VAL A 41 8.88 2.57 -0.97
N VAL A 42 9.63 1.91 -1.84
CA VAL A 42 10.73 1.00 -1.46
C VAL A 42 11.82 1.76 -0.70
N ALA A 43 12.23 2.94 -1.19
CA ALA A 43 13.20 3.78 -0.51
C ALA A 43 12.72 4.19 0.90
N ALA A 44 11.45 4.56 1.03
CA ALA A 44 10.87 4.92 2.32
C ALA A 44 10.81 3.72 3.28
N ILE A 45 10.43 2.54 2.81
CA ILE A 45 10.45 1.30 3.62
C ILE A 45 11.86 1.05 4.18
N HIS A 46 12.89 1.17 3.36
CA HIS A 46 14.28 0.93 3.77
C HIS A 46 14.84 1.95 4.76
N THR A 47 14.17 3.10 4.96
CA THR A 47 14.57 4.03 6.04
C THR A 47 14.38 3.43 7.43
N GLY A 48 13.48 2.45 7.57
CA GLY A 48 13.11 1.87 8.86
C GLY A 48 12.26 2.78 9.76
N ALA A 49 11.87 3.97 9.28
CA ALA A 49 11.18 4.98 10.09
C ALA A 49 9.67 4.73 10.24
N PHE A 50 9.07 3.92 9.37
CA PHE A 50 7.63 3.75 9.29
C PHE A 50 7.14 2.51 10.02
N THR A 51 6.03 2.65 10.75
CA THR A 51 5.36 1.56 11.46
C THR A 51 4.68 0.59 10.48
N TYR A 52 4.05 1.11 9.42
CA TYR A 52 3.48 0.34 8.32
C TYR A 52 3.31 1.21 7.07
N VAL A 53 3.00 0.56 5.94
CA VAL A 53 2.67 1.22 4.67
C VAL A 53 1.16 1.22 4.49
N ALA A 54 0.56 2.40 4.47
CA ALA A 54 -0.87 2.59 4.17
C ALA A 54 -1.12 2.39 2.68
N HIS A 55 -2.24 1.72 2.34
CA HIS A 55 -2.72 1.51 0.95
C HIS A 55 -1.59 1.40 -0.09
N PRO A 56 -0.70 0.38 -0.01
CA PRO A 56 0.51 0.29 -0.84
C PRO A 56 0.23 0.25 -2.36
N GLU A 57 -0.98 -0.02 -2.75
CA GLU A 57 -1.45 -0.16 -4.14
C GLU A 57 -2.38 0.98 -4.58
N VAL A 58 -2.30 2.14 -3.90
CA VAL A 58 -3.08 3.34 -4.25
C VAL A 58 -2.72 3.93 -5.62
N PHE A 59 -1.58 3.54 -6.21
CA PHE A 59 -1.19 3.97 -7.55
C PHE A 59 -2.07 3.33 -8.62
N HIS A 60 -2.84 4.16 -9.33
CA HIS A 60 -3.84 3.72 -10.30
C HIS A 60 -3.20 3.49 -11.68
N PHE A 61 -2.52 2.36 -11.83
CA PHE A 61 -1.95 1.97 -13.12
C PHE A 61 -2.96 1.16 -13.94
N VAL A 62 -3.17 1.57 -15.20
CA VAL A 62 -4.11 0.93 -16.15
C VAL A 62 -3.41 0.45 -17.42
N GLY A 63 -2.08 0.36 -17.41
CA GLY A 63 -1.25 -0.13 -18.50
C GLY A 63 -1.01 -1.65 -18.46
N ASP A 64 0.20 -2.05 -18.88
CA ASP A 64 0.57 -3.47 -18.99
C ASP A 64 0.58 -4.18 -17.63
N GLU A 65 -0.14 -5.32 -17.55
CA GLU A 65 -0.27 -6.07 -16.30
C GLU A 65 1.04 -6.69 -15.81
N ARG A 66 1.96 -7.05 -16.73
CA ARG A 66 3.26 -7.63 -16.36
C ARG A 66 4.19 -6.57 -15.80
N ALA A 67 4.14 -5.36 -16.37
CA ALA A 67 4.86 -4.22 -15.83
C ALA A 67 4.36 -3.91 -14.41
N TYR A 68 3.04 -3.87 -14.20
CA TYR A 68 2.45 -3.69 -12.87
C TYR A 68 2.90 -4.78 -11.89
N GLU A 69 2.80 -6.05 -12.27
CA GLU A 69 3.23 -7.15 -11.41
C GLU A 69 4.71 -7.04 -11.05
N THR A 70 5.57 -6.79 -12.04
CA THR A 70 7.02 -6.69 -11.84
C THR A 70 7.37 -5.62 -10.82
N GLU A 71 6.78 -4.45 -10.96
CA GLU A 71 7.07 -3.32 -10.08
C GLU A 71 6.43 -3.50 -8.68
N MET A 72 5.16 -3.88 -8.60
CA MET A 72 4.47 -3.98 -7.31
C MET A 72 5.00 -5.11 -6.43
N ARG A 73 5.52 -6.18 -7.00
CA ARG A 73 6.22 -7.25 -6.26
C ARG A 73 7.46 -6.71 -5.51
N ARG A 74 8.10 -5.65 -5.99
CA ARG A 74 9.23 -5.01 -5.29
C ARG A 74 8.80 -4.40 -3.96
N ILE A 75 7.58 -3.85 -3.87
CA ILE A 75 7.02 -3.37 -2.60
C ILE A 75 6.85 -4.53 -1.61
N CYS A 76 6.28 -5.65 -2.06
CA CYS A 76 6.11 -6.83 -1.21
C CYS A 76 7.47 -7.37 -0.73
N GLN A 77 8.45 -7.45 -1.63
CA GLN A 77 9.80 -7.89 -1.27
C GLN A 77 10.44 -6.97 -0.23
N ALA A 78 10.44 -5.66 -0.47
CA ALA A 78 11.01 -4.68 0.46
C ALA A 78 10.31 -4.69 1.83
N ALA A 79 8.98 -4.81 1.83
CA ALA A 79 8.21 -4.89 3.07
C ALA A 79 8.54 -6.13 3.88
N ALA A 80 8.69 -7.29 3.22
CA ALA A 80 9.07 -8.54 3.87
C ALA A 80 10.51 -8.48 4.42
N GLU A 81 11.47 -7.97 3.64
CA GLU A 81 12.88 -7.84 4.03
C GLU A 81 13.08 -6.88 5.20
N ALA A 82 12.35 -5.75 5.22
CA ALA A 82 12.42 -4.74 6.27
C ALA A 82 11.49 -5.02 7.45
N ASP A 83 10.70 -6.09 7.38
CA ASP A 83 9.67 -6.46 8.37
C ASP A 83 8.69 -5.30 8.66
N VAL A 84 8.24 -4.59 7.60
CA VAL A 84 7.27 -3.50 7.66
C VAL A 84 5.91 -4.02 7.19
N PRO A 85 4.85 -3.95 8.01
CA PRO A 85 3.52 -4.40 7.60
C PRO A 85 2.93 -3.56 6.45
N LEU A 86 2.10 -4.20 5.63
CA LEU A 86 1.30 -3.57 4.57
C LEU A 86 -0.16 -3.47 5.00
N GLU A 87 -0.83 -2.37 4.71
CA GLU A 87 -2.21 -2.14 5.12
C GLU A 87 -3.21 -2.59 4.07
N ILE A 88 -4.16 -3.46 4.46
CA ILE A 88 -5.40 -3.68 3.72
C ILE A 88 -6.34 -2.53 4.09
N ASN A 89 -6.61 -1.65 3.13
CA ASN A 89 -7.31 -0.39 3.36
C ASN A 89 -8.82 -0.54 3.19
N PHE A 90 -9.59 -0.18 4.22
CA PHE A 90 -11.05 -0.35 4.23
C PHE A 90 -11.78 0.72 3.44
N LEU A 91 -11.25 1.94 3.34
CA LEU A 91 -11.84 2.97 2.49
C LEU A 91 -11.94 2.50 1.04
N GLY A 92 -10.87 1.85 0.55
CA GLY A 92 -10.86 1.28 -0.79
C GLY A 92 -11.92 0.19 -0.98
N ILE A 93 -12.10 -0.71 0.00
CA ILE A 93 -13.13 -1.76 -0.03
C ILE A 93 -14.52 -1.12 -0.02
N ARG A 94 -14.81 -0.24 0.95
CA ARG A 94 -16.10 0.39 1.16
C ARG A 94 -16.58 1.19 -0.04
N GLU A 95 -15.68 1.94 -0.67
CA GLU A 95 -16.00 2.78 -1.81
C GLU A 95 -15.82 2.10 -3.17
N GLY A 96 -15.42 0.83 -3.21
CA GLY A 96 -15.17 0.10 -4.46
C GLY A 96 -14.11 0.75 -5.33
N ARG A 97 -13.04 1.26 -4.71
CA ARG A 97 -11.93 1.90 -5.43
C ARG A 97 -11.12 0.87 -6.21
N HIS A 98 -10.15 1.34 -7.02
CA HIS A 98 -9.22 0.48 -7.74
C HIS A 98 -8.26 -0.31 -6.81
N TYR A 99 -8.29 -0.03 -5.52
CA TYR A 99 -7.57 -0.75 -4.46
C TYR A 99 -8.52 -1.04 -3.28
N PRO A 100 -8.23 -2.03 -2.43
CA PRO A 100 -7.17 -3.02 -2.54
C PRO A 100 -7.45 -4.05 -3.66
N ILE A 101 -6.39 -4.55 -4.32
CA ILE A 101 -6.48 -5.52 -5.41
C ILE A 101 -6.08 -6.90 -4.90
N ARG A 102 -6.99 -7.88 -4.95
CA ARG A 102 -6.73 -9.24 -4.43
C ARG A 102 -5.41 -9.85 -4.92
N ARG A 103 -5.02 -9.59 -6.18
CA ARG A 103 -3.77 -10.08 -6.77
C ARG A 103 -2.53 -9.55 -6.04
N PHE A 104 -2.52 -8.30 -5.63
CA PHE A 104 -1.42 -7.74 -4.84
C PHE A 104 -1.25 -8.50 -3.51
N TRP A 105 -2.34 -8.82 -2.84
CA TRP A 105 -2.32 -9.55 -1.57
C TRP A 105 -1.94 -11.03 -1.74
N GLN A 106 -2.14 -11.63 -2.92
CA GLN A 106 -1.54 -12.93 -3.25
C GLN A 106 0.00 -12.83 -3.26
N TRP A 107 0.55 -11.80 -3.91
CA TRP A 107 2.00 -11.58 -3.89
C TRP A 107 2.51 -11.28 -2.47
N ALA A 108 1.81 -10.47 -1.70
CA ALA A 108 2.17 -10.21 -0.30
C ALA A 108 2.25 -11.52 0.52
N ALA A 109 1.33 -12.46 0.29
CA ALA A 109 1.36 -13.77 0.93
C ALA A 109 2.56 -14.62 0.46
N GLU A 110 2.88 -14.62 -0.84
CA GLU A 110 4.04 -15.32 -1.40
C GLU A 110 5.36 -14.85 -0.78
N TYR A 111 5.51 -13.55 -0.51
CA TYR A 111 6.67 -12.98 0.17
C TYR A 111 6.61 -13.10 1.70
N GLY A 112 5.50 -13.58 2.27
CA GLY A 112 5.31 -13.71 3.71
C GLY A 112 5.19 -12.38 4.43
N CYS A 113 4.69 -11.34 3.75
CA CYS A 113 4.47 -10.03 4.35
C CYS A 113 3.53 -10.10 5.56
N ARG A 114 3.83 -9.29 6.57
CA ARG A 114 2.84 -8.96 7.61
C ARG A 114 1.85 -7.96 7.07
N VAL A 115 0.59 -8.07 7.51
CA VAL A 115 -0.47 -7.15 7.10
C VAL A 115 -1.17 -6.56 8.30
N VAL A 116 -1.66 -5.34 8.15
CA VAL A 116 -2.52 -4.66 9.12
C VAL A 116 -3.82 -4.24 8.46
N PHE A 117 -4.83 -3.96 9.26
CA PHE A 117 -6.08 -3.37 8.78
C PHE A 117 -6.07 -1.86 9.05
N GLY A 118 -6.51 -1.08 8.06
CA GLY A 118 -6.68 0.36 8.19
C GLY A 118 -8.07 0.81 7.79
N PHE A 119 -8.77 1.46 8.72
CA PHE A 119 -10.13 1.96 8.49
C PHE A 119 -10.14 3.16 7.54
N ASP A 120 -9.07 3.96 7.56
CA ASP A 120 -8.93 5.19 6.75
C ASP A 120 -10.20 6.06 6.84
N ALA A 121 -10.67 6.22 8.09
CA ALA A 121 -11.91 6.89 8.39
C ALA A 121 -11.79 8.41 8.22
N HIS A 122 -12.68 9.00 7.43
CA HIS A 122 -12.75 10.44 7.20
C HIS A 122 -13.94 11.10 7.90
N ASP A 123 -14.79 10.29 8.54
CA ASP A 123 -15.97 10.70 9.32
C ASP A 123 -16.20 9.70 10.47
N ALA A 124 -17.15 10.05 11.36
CA ALA A 124 -17.45 9.22 12.52
C ALA A 124 -18.17 7.91 12.15
N GLU A 125 -18.89 7.86 11.04
CA GLU A 125 -19.63 6.67 10.60
C GLU A 125 -18.68 5.62 10.06
N SER A 126 -17.60 6.04 9.38
CA SER A 126 -16.56 5.16 8.85
C SER A 126 -15.50 4.75 9.88
N ALA A 127 -15.57 5.26 11.12
CA ALA A 127 -14.65 4.89 12.19
C ALA A 127 -14.74 3.41 12.60
N TYR A 128 -15.88 2.75 12.32
CA TYR A 128 -16.04 1.31 12.43
C TYR A 128 -16.78 0.76 11.20
N ASP A 129 -16.09 -0.06 10.43
CA ASP A 129 -16.57 -0.65 9.18
C ASP A 129 -16.51 -2.18 9.25
N GLY A 130 -17.58 -2.77 9.79
CA GLY A 130 -17.68 -4.22 9.98
C GLY A 130 -17.80 -5.00 8.67
N GLU A 131 -18.31 -4.39 7.59
CA GLU A 131 -18.45 -5.04 6.29
C GLU A 131 -17.07 -5.18 5.61
N SER A 132 -16.30 -4.10 5.55
CA SER A 132 -14.93 -4.14 5.03
C SER A 132 -14.02 -5.02 5.88
N LEU A 133 -14.20 -5.02 7.20
CA LEU A 133 -13.48 -5.93 8.11
C LEU A 133 -13.74 -7.39 7.74
N ALA A 134 -14.99 -7.79 7.52
CA ALA A 134 -15.33 -9.17 7.16
C ALA A 134 -14.68 -9.60 5.82
N VAL A 135 -14.63 -8.69 4.83
CA VAL A 135 -13.94 -8.93 3.55
C VAL A 135 -12.44 -9.12 3.76
N ALA A 136 -11.81 -8.22 4.51
CA ALA A 136 -10.37 -8.27 4.78
C ALA A 136 -9.98 -9.53 5.57
N GLU A 137 -10.76 -9.92 6.58
CA GLU A 137 -10.56 -11.17 7.32
C GLU A 137 -10.71 -12.41 6.45
N ALA A 138 -11.65 -12.39 5.50
CA ALA A 138 -11.79 -13.49 4.53
C ALA A 138 -10.51 -13.60 3.67
N TRP A 139 -9.97 -12.49 3.17
CA TRP A 139 -8.72 -12.50 2.40
C TRP A 139 -7.52 -13.00 3.22
N VAL A 140 -7.41 -12.58 4.49
CA VAL A 140 -6.36 -13.07 5.40
C VAL A 140 -6.40 -14.58 5.51
N ARG A 141 -7.60 -15.17 5.73
CA ARG A 141 -7.75 -16.62 5.83
C ARG A 141 -7.49 -17.35 4.52
N GLU A 142 -8.07 -16.86 3.43
CA GLU A 142 -8.00 -17.53 2.12
C GLU A 142 -6.62 -17.48 1.49
N LEU A 143 -5.90 -16.37 1.67
CA LEU A 143 -4.56 -16.17 1.11
C LEU A 143 -3.44 -16.59 2.07
N GLY A 144 -3.76 -16.89 3.34
CA GLY A 144 -2.78 -17.24 4.35
C GLY A 144 -1.88 -16.05 4.74
N LEU A 145 -2.43 -14.82 4.73
CA LEU A 145 -1.71 -13.62 5.11
C LEU A 145 -1.40 -13.60 6.63
N ARG A 146 -0.30 -12.99 6.99
CA ARG A 146 0.16 -12.86 8.38
C ARG A 146 -0.39 -11.57 8.99
N LEU A 147 -1.60 -11.64 9.55
CA LEU A 147 -2.22 -10.49 10.21
C LEU A 147 -1.47 -10.11 11.49
N GLU A 148 -1.11 -8.84 11.61
CA GLU A 148 -0.56 -8.17 12.78
C GLU A 148 -1.63 -7.22 13.35
N PRO A 149 -2.43 -7.66 14.33
CA PRO A 149 -3.55 -6.84 14.82
C PRO A 149 -3.10 -5.59 15.60
N ASN A 150 -1.88 -5.62 16.12
CA ASN A 150 -1.29 -4.51 16.88
C ASN A 150 0.16 -4.30 16.42
N PRO A 151 0.38 -3.54 15.34
CA PRO A 151 1.73 -3.33 14.83
C PRO A 151 2.61 -2.63 15.86
N SER A 152 3.84 -3.12 16.00
CA SER A 152 4.81 -2.51 16.90
C SER A 152 5.14 -1.11 16.42
N ILE A 153 4.89 -0.10 17.28
CA ILE A 153 5.26 1.29 17.01
C ILE A 153 6.77 1.38 16.88
N ARG A 154 7.25 1.93 15.78
CA ARG A 154 8.66 2.26 15.59
C ARG A 154 8.89 3.68 16.11
N PRO A 155 9.67 3.87 17.18
CA PRO A 155 10.00 5.20 17.67
C PRO A 155 10.89 5.92 16.64
N LEU A 156 10.72 7.23 16.57
CA LEU A 156 11.52 8.11 15.71
C LEU A 156 12.93 8.30 16.27
#